data_125b0c7bff9332303f401707725922d4
#
_entry.id   125b0c7bff9332303f401707725922d4
#
_cell.length_a   1.000
_cell.length_b   1.000
_cell.length_c   1.000
_cell.angle_alpha   90.00
_cell.angle_beta   90.00
_cell.angle_gamma   90.00
#
_symmetry.space_group_name_H-M   'P 1'
#
loop_
_entity.id
_entity.type
_entity.pdbx_description
1 polymer ?
#
loop_
_entity_poly.entity_id
_entity_poly.type
_entity_poly.pdbx_seq_one_letter_code
_entity_poly.pdbx_strand_id
1 'polypeptide(L)'
;DRERLDDAARTVWADGYFDSVVYRLDPGPDGSAALVIEPKEKRAGYSSVRLGGSLETDFDSVSTYNLLFAHSWHLLNAWGGEWRNEIQVGDKQRFLSEFYQPLGTTLPLFIQPSISYERMRFDRYSGHEAVAQWRSTFVDAKVLLGWELARWGYAGLSTGWLSSHTDIEIGRDQPPWRRKSAPYIGAELMLDTLDSVSFPTEGMRLQVSGKRSNQAVGLTESNYMFGINALVPFSVGRWTSVFEGEI
;
A
#
# COMPACT_ATOMS: atom_id res chain seq x y z
N ASP A 1 20.92 3.48 30.11
CA ASP A 1 20.16 4.74 30.13
C ASP A 1 18.67 4.40 29.99
N ARG A 2 17.85 4.81 30.96
CA ARG A 2 16.43 4.42 31.07
C ARG A 2 15.62 4.95 29.88
N GLU A 3 15.95 6.13 29.41
CA GLU A 3 15.31 6.78 28.27
C GLU A 3 15.48 5.98 26.96
N ARG A 4 16.67 5.40 26.74
CA ARG A 4 16.93 4.52 25.60
C ARG A 4 16.18 3.19 25.65
N LEU A 5 15.94 2.67 26.87
CA LEU A 5 15.16 1.45 27.06
C LEU A 5 13.67 1.72 26.84
N ASP A 6 13.17 2.86 27.31
CA ASP A 6 11.80 3.28 27.05
C ASP A 6 11.55 3.50 25.56
N ASP A 7 12.50 4.10 24.85
CA ASP A 7 12.42 4.29 23.40
C ASP A 7 12.49 2.96 22.64
N ALA A 8 13.35 2.04 23.07
CA ALA A 8 13.43 0.71 22.46
C ALA A 8 12.13 -0.09 22.68
N ALA A 9 11.57 -0.05 23.91
CA ALA A 9 10.29 -0.70 24.22
C ALA A 9 9.13 -0.10 23.41
N ARG A 10 9.09 1.23 23.24
CA ARG A 10 8.11 1.93 22.41
C ARG A 10 8.24 1.54 20.95
N THR A 11 9.47 1.39 20.44
CA THR A 11 9.73 0.98 19.07
C THR A 11 9.16 -0.42 18.81
N VAL A 12 9.46 -1.39 19.69
CA VAL A 12 8.92 -2.75 19.58
C VAL A 12 7.40 -2.78 19.72
N TRP A 13 6.83 -1.94 20.58
CA TRP A 13 5.37 -1.82 20.73
C TRP A 13 4.72 -1.17 19.50
N ALA A 14 5.38 -0.19 18.90
CA ALA A 14 4.88 0.53 17.71
C ALA A 14 4.77 -0.36 16.47
N ASP A 15 5.51 -1.48 16.41
CA ASP A 15 5.36 -2.49 15.35
C ASP A 15 3.97 -3.15 15.35
N GLY A 16 3.18 -2.92 16.42
CA GLY A 16 1.77 -3.30 16.47
C GLY A 16 1.48 -4.77 16.74
N TYR A 17 2.50 -5.59 16.98
CA TYR A 17 2.37 -7.03 17.22
C TYR A 17 2.06 -7.39 18.67
N PHE A 18 2.34 -6.48 19.61
CA PHE A 18 2.25 -6.71 21.04
C PHE A 18 1.19 -5.81 21.69
N ASP A 19 0.46 -6.35 22.66
CA ASP A 19 -0.44 -5.60 23.54
C ASP A 19 0.36 -4.70 24.48
N SER A 20 1.49 -5.21 24.96
CA SER A 20 2.41 -4.47 25.82
C SER A 20 3.81 -5.05 25.71
N VAL A 21 4.81 -4.20 25.88
CA VAL A 21 6.22 -4.58 26.01
C VAL A 21 6.69 -4.05 27.36
N VAL A 22 7.00 -4.97 28.27
CA VAL A 22 7.49 -4.65 29.61
C VAL A 22 8.95 -5.07 29.68
N TYR A 23 9.78 -4.27 30.32
CA TYR A 23 11.15 -4.64 30.60
C TYR A 23 11.45 -4.58 32.09
N ARG A 24 12.34 -5.46 32.56
CA ARG A 24 12.88 -5.45 33.91
C ARG A 24 14.38 -5.71 33.89
N LEU A 25 15.06 -5.26 34.95
CA LEU A 25 16.46 -5.56 35.18
C LEU A 25 16.54 -6.61 36.29
N ASP A 26 17.04 -7.80 35.95
CA ASP A 26 17.29 -8.85 36.90
C ASP A 26 18.75 -8.77 37.37
N PRO A 27 19.04 -8.71 38.69
CA PRO A 27 20.41 -8.67 39.20
C PRO A 27 21.10 -10.01 38.96
N GLY A 28 22.27 -9.97 38.33
CA GLY A 28 23.14 -11.11 38.15
C GLY A 28 24.01 -11.41 39.40
N PRO A 29 24.56 -12.65 39.56
CA PRO A 29 25.33 -13.07 40.71
C PRO A 29 26.67 -12.30 40.90
N ASP A 30 27.16 -11.63 39.88
CA ASP A 30 28.45 -10.93 39.82
C ASP A 30 28.28 -9.38 39.82
N GLY A 31 27.12 -8.87 40.22
CA GLY A 31 26.84 -7.43 40.19
C GLY A 31 26.49 -6.91 38.78
N SER A 32 26.38 -7.78 37.78
CA SER A 32 25.81 -7.47 36.47
C SER A 32 24.30 -7.37 36.56
N ALA A 33 23.66 -6.71 35.58
CA ALA A 33 22.22 -6.68 35.43
C ALA A 33 21.84 -7.22 34.06
N ALA A 34 20.96 -8.21 34.03
CA ALA A 34 20.37 -8.72 32.78
C ALA A 34 19.09 -7.92 32.47
N LEU A 35 19.02 -7.38 31.25
CA LEU A 35 17.78 -6.79 30.74
C LEU A 35 16.87 -7.89 30.22
N VAL A 36 15.73 -8.09 30.87
CA VAL A 36 14.69 -9.02 30.45
C VAL A 36 13.56 -8.22 29.79
N ILE A 37 13.28 -8.51 28.52
CA ILE A 37 12.16 -7.91 27.77
C ILE A 37 11.06 -8.97 27.69
N GLU A 38 9.87 -8.63 28.17
CA GLU A 38 8.68 -9.50 28.16
C GLU A 38 7.61 -8.87 27.23
N PRO A 39 7.60 -9.24 25.94
CA PRO A 39 6.54 -8.85 25.05
C PRO A 39 5.30 -9.69 25.32
N LYS A 40 4.14 -9.04 25.43
CA LYS A 40 2.84 -9.72 25.51
C LYS A 40 2.16 -9.66 24.17
N GLU A 41 1.97 -10.82 23.55
CA GLU A 41 1.31 -10.94 22.26
C GLU A 41 -0.15 -10.47 22.31
N LYS A 42 -0.63 -9.87 21.23
CA LYS A 42 -2.04 -9.48 21.09
C LYS A 42 -2.93 -10.72 21.15
N ARG A 43 -4.02 -10.64 21.94
CA ARG A 43 -5.03 -11.72 22.04
C ARG A 43 -5.71 -12.01 20.69
N ALA A 44 -5.76 -11.05 19.77
CA ALA A 44 -6.32 -11.21 18.44
C ALA A 44 -5.46 -12.10 17.50
N GLY A 45 -4.27 -12.54 17.94
CA GLY A 45 -3.33 -13.30 17.13
C GLY A 45 -2.67 -12.43 16.04
N TYR A 46 -2.01 -13.08 15.10
CA TYR A 46 -1.26 -12.44 14.02
C TYR A 46 -2.10 -12.14 12.77
N SER A 47 -3.42 -12.26 12.87
CA SER A 47 -4.37 -12.04 11.77
C SER A 47 -5.30 -10.87 12.09
N SER A 48 -5.46 -9.96 11.15
CA SER A 48 -6.38 -8.83 11.27
C SER A 48 -7.29 -8.72 10.06
N VAL A 49 -8.53 -8.30 10.29
CA VAL A 49 -9.53 -8.04 9.24
C VAL A 49 -10.00 -6.59 9.38
N ARG A 50 -10.05 -5.88 8.27
CA ARG A 50 -10.61 -4.53 8.16
C ARG A 50 -11.74 -4.52 7.15
N LEU A 51 -12.80 -3.81 7.50
CA LEU A 51 -13.94 -3.54 6.62
C LEU A 51 -14.04 -2.04 6.39
N GLY A 52 -14.29 -1.65 5.18
CA GLY A 52 -14.47 -0.26 4.79
C GLY A 52 -15.58 -0.13 3.75
N GLY A 53 -16.10 1.07 3.61
CA GLY A 53 -17.10 1.37 2.59
C GLY A 53 -17.09 2.85 2.25
N SER A 54 -17.38 3.16 0.97
CA SER A 54 -17.61 4.52 0.50
C SER A 54 -18.90 4.59 -0.28
N LEU A 55 -19.61 5.69 -0.11
CA LEU A 55 -20.74 6.09 -0.91
C LEU A 55 -20.48 7.50 -1.38
N GLU A 56 -20.51 7.71 -2.68
CA GLU A 56 -20.32 8.99 -3.31
C GLU A 56 -21.51 9.27 -4.24
N THR A 57 -22.06 10.47 -4.18
CA THR A 57 -23.18 10.89 -5.04
C THR A 57 -23.03 12.34 -5.41
N ASP A 58 -23.29 12.66 -6.66
CA ASP A 58 -23.39 14.03 -7.18
C ASP A 58 -24.80 14.62 -7.01
N PHE A 59 -25.75 13.87 -6.43
CA PHE A 59 -27.17 14.18 -6.23
C PHE A 59 -27.98 14.43 -7.52
N ASP A 60 -27.34 14.36 -8.67
CA ASP A 60 -27.98 14.63 -9.97
C ASP A 60 -28.14 13.36 -10.81
N SER A 61 -27.12 12.57 -10.96
CA SER A 61 -27.15 11.45 -11.91
C SER A 61 -26.35 10.22 -11.51
N VAL A 62 -25.30 10.38 -10.74
CA VAL A 62 -24.37 9.28 -10.45
C VAL A 62 -24.28 9.04 -8.94
N SER A 63 -24.50 7.81 -8.55
CA SER A 63 -24.18 7.32 -7.20
C SER A 63 -23.30 6.11 -7.32
N THR A 64 -22.12 6.19 -6.72
CA THR A 64 -21.16 5.09 -6.69
C THR A 64 -21.02 4.55 -5.27
N TYR A 65 -20.85 3.27 -5.15
CA TYR A 65 -20.58 2.63 -3.88
C TYR A 65 -19.42 1.66 -4.01
N ASN A 66 -18.65 1.55 -2.94
CA ASN A 66 -17.59 0.56 -2.84
C ASN A 66 -17.55 -0.02 -1.44
N LEU A 67 -17.34 -1.32 -1.35
CA LEU A 67 -17.12 -2.06 -0.13
C LEU A 67 -15.72 -2.67 -0.19
N LEU A 68 -14.92 -2.47 0.85
CA LEU A 68 -13.57 -2.97 0.99
C LEU A 68 -13.52 -4.01 2.11
N PHE A 69 -12.93 -5.14 1.81
CA PHE A 69 -12.49 -6.16 2.77
C PHE A 69 -10.98 -6.30 2.66
N ALA A 70 -10.27 -6.15 3.78
CA ALA A 70 -8.84 -6.36 3.84
C ALA A 70 -8.49 -7.33 4.96
N HIS A 71 -7.65 -8.30 4.64
CA HIS A 71 -7.12 -9.28 5.56
C HIS A 71 -5.60 -9.19 5.57
N SER A 72 -5.00 -9.13 6.75
CA SER A 72 -3.54 -9.15 6.92
C SER A 72 -3.16 -10.25 7.90
N TRP A 73 -2.18 -11.05 7.54
CA TRP A 73 -1.58 -12.07 8.37
C TRP A 73 -0.11 -11.73 8.58
N HIS A 74 0.27 -11.49 9.83
CA HIS A 74 1.61 -11.06 10.22
C HIS A 74 2.39 -12.22 10.82
N LEU A 75 3.72 -12.12 10.85
CA LEU A 75 4.64 -13.08 11.46
C LEU A 75 4.44 -14.54 10.97
N LEU A 76 4.22 -14.71 9.67
CA LEU A 76 4.03 -16.02 9.06
C LEU A 76 5.26 -16.92 9.18
N ASN A 77 6.43 -16.36 9.45
CA ASN A 77 7.67 -17.07 9.65
C ASN A 77 8.59 -16.31 10.61
N ALA A 78 9.71 -16.94 10.99
CA ALA A 78 10.68 -16.37 11.93
C ALA A 78 11.35 -15.07 11.46
N TRP A 79 11.23 -14.70 10.19
CA TRP A 79 11.78 -13.46 9.62
C TRP A 79 10.73 -12.35 9.53
N GLY A 80 9.52 -12.56 10.07
CA GLY A 80 8.47 -11.54 10.06
C GLY A 80 7.72 -11.44 8.73
N GLY A 81 7.59 -12.53 7.98
CA GLY A 81 6.81 -12.53 6.74
C GLY A 81 5.36 -12.13 6.98
N GLU A 82 4.78 -11.34 6.06
CA GLU A 82 3.41 -10.85 6.13
C GLU A 82 2.67 -11.12 4.83
N TRP A 83 1.40 -11.47 4.94
CA TRP A 83 0.53 -11.67 3.79
C TRP A 83 -0.70 -10.78 3.90
N ARG A 84 -0.88 -9.90 2.93
CA ARG A 84 -2.01 -8.99 2.85
C ARG A 84 -2.86 -9.29 1.63
N ASN A 85 -4.17 -9.30 1.85
CA ASN A 85 -5.17 -9.49 0.81
C ASN A 85 -6.22 -8.39 0.92
N GLU A 86 -6.60 -7.81 -0.21
CA GLU A 86 -7.65 -6.79 -0.29
C GLU A 86 -8.62 -7.15 -1.40
N ILE A 87 -9.91 -7.04 -1.11
CA ILE A 87 -11.00 -7.21 -2.08
C ILE A 87 -11.89 -5.98 -1.97
N GLN A 88 -12.09 -5.31 -3.09
CA GLN A 88 -13.05 -4.22 -3.21
C GLN A 88 -14.11 -4.60 -4.25
N VAL A 89 -15.37 -4.40 -3.90
CA VAL A 89 -16.49 -4.63 -4.77
C VAL A 89 -17.37 -3.38 -4.83
N GLY A 90 -17.98 -3.16 -5.99
CA GLY A 90 -18.78 -1.96 -6.26
C GLY A 90 -18.49 -1.44 -7.66
N ASP A 91 -18.51 -0.14 -7.83
CA ASP A 91 -18.22 0.51 -9.10
C ASP A 91 -16.76 0.34 -9.53
N LYS A 92 -15.86 0.38 -8.56
CA LYS A 92 -14.48 -0.04 -8.71
C LYS A 92 -14.31 -1.42 -8.11
N GLN A 93 -13.87 -2.38 -8.92
CA GLN A 93 -13.54 -3.72 -8.45
C GLN A 93 -12.03 -3.85 -8.36
N ARG A 94 -11.55 -4.30 -7.20
CA ARG A 94 -10.12 -4.52 -6.97
C ARG A 94 -9.90 -5.80 -6.19
N PHE A 95 -8.87 -6.52 -6.57
CA PHE A 95 -8.26 -7.58 -5.78
C PHE A 95 -6.77 -7.30 -5.69
N LEU A 96 -6.20 -7.42 -4.51
CA LEU A 96 -4.75 -7.37 -4.26
C LEU A 96 -4.38 -8.52 -3.35
N SER A 97 -3.32 -9.23 -3.69
CA SER A 97 -2.65 -10.17 -2.79
C SER A 97 -1.16 -9.90 -2.86
N GLU A 98 -0.55 -9.62 -1.72
CA GLU A 98 0.88 -9.34 -1.62
C GLU A 98 1.48 -10.05 -0.41
N PHE A 99 2.69 -10.55 -0.60
CA PHE A 99 3.46 -11.20 0.43
C PHE A 99 4.75 -10.44 0.66
N TYR A 100 4.87 -9.80 1.81
CA TYR A 100 6.08 -9.11 2.23
C TYR A 100 6.99 -10.08 2.98
N GLN A 101 8.26 -10.17 2.57
CA GLN A 101 9.24 -11.04 3.19
C GLN A 101 10.54 -10.29 3.44
N PRO A 102 10.88 -9.98 4.70
CA PRO A 102 12.22 -9.52 5.05
C PRO A 102 13.28 -10.56 4.67
N LEU A 103 14.43 -10.10 4.17
CA LEU A 103 15.55 -10.93 3.77
C LEU A 103 16.61 -11.04 4.89
N GLY A 104 16.17 -11.38 6.08
CA GLY A 104 17.00 -11.51 7.28
C GLY A 104 16.65 -10.48 8.36
N THR A 105 17.38 -10.53 9.46
CA THR A 105 17.15 -9.68 10.64
C THR A 105 18.13 -8.50 10.74
N THR A 106 19.19 -8.49 9.93
CA THR A 106 20.27 -7.51 10.00
C THR A 106 20.31 -6.56 8.82
N LEU A 107 19.76 -6.97 7.69
CA LEU A 107 19.72 -6.16 6.48
C LEU A 107 18.32 -5.60 6.30
N PRO A 108 18.18 -4.30 6.04
CA PRO A 108 16.88 -3.66 5.78
C PRO A 108 16.37 -3.95 4.36
N LEU A 109 16.55 -5.19 3.91
CA LEU A 109 16.11 -5.65 2.59
C LEU A 109 14.88 -6.54 2.71
N PHE A 110 13.95 -6.38 1.77
CA PHE A 110 12.80 -7.27 1.65
C PHE A 110 12.47 -7.58 0.19
N ILE A 111 11.75 -8.66 -0.02
CA ILE A 111 11.12 -9.00 -1.30
C ILE A 111 9.62 -9.05 -1.12
N GLN A 112 8.88 -8.50 -2.09
CA GLN A 112 7.43 -8.44 -2.04
C GLN A 112 6.81 -8.82 -3.40
N PRO A 113 6.54 -10.11 -3.63
CA PRO A 113 5.69 -10.53 -4.72
C PRO A 113 4.24 -10.10 -4.48
N SER A 114 3.57 -9.67 -5.55
CA SER A 114 2.17 -9.27 -5.51
C SER A 114 1.47 -9.57 -6.80
N ILE A 115 0.16 -9.77 -6.71
CA ILE A 115 -0.75 -9.81 -7.84
C ILE A 115 -1.92 -8.90 -7.57
N SER A 116 -2.26 -8.05 -8.54
CA SER A 116 -3.43 -7.20 -8.46
C SER A 116 -4.31 -7.35 -9.69
N TYR A 117 -5.61 -7.23 -9.46
CA TYR A 117 -6.64 -7.09 -10.46
C TYR A 117 -7.42 -5.82 -10.14
N GLU A 118 -7.64 -4.99 -11.13
CA GLU A 118 -8.43 -3.78 -11.00
C GLU A 118 -9.33 -3.62 -12.21
N ARG A 119 -10.58 -3.27 -11.97
CA ARG A 119 -11.58 -3.02 -13.00
C ARG A 119 -12.34 -1.76 -12.65
N MET A 120 -12.33 -0.80 -13.58
CA MET A 120 -12.98 0.49 -13.39
C MET A 120 -13.62 0.98 -14.68
N ARG A 121 -14.55 1.92 -14.55
CA ARG A 121 -15.22 2.61 -15.65
C ARG A 121 -14.59 3.98 -15.85
N PHE A 122 -14.53 4.40 -17.11
CA PHE A 122 -14.11 5.72 -17.51
C PHE A 122 -15.14 6.31 -18.45
N ASP A 123 -15.62 7.47 -18.13
CA ASP A 123 -16.49 8.23 -19.02
C ASP A 123 -15.64 9.09 -19.94
N ARG A 124 -15.95 9.05 -21.23
CA ARG A 124 -15.33 9.92 -22.21
C ARG A 124 -16.28 11.06 -22.55
N TYR A 125 -15.78 12.26 -22.38
CA TYR A 125 -16.50 13.47 -22.67
C TYR A 125 -16.04 14.10 -23.98
N SER A 126 -16.98 14.71 -24.72
CA SER A 126 -16.72 15.63 -25.82
C SER A 126 -17.41 16.95 -25.48
N GLY A 127 -16.63 17.96 -25.09
CA GLY A 127 -17.17 19.15 -24.44
C GLY A 127 -17.74 18.80 -23.07
N HIS A 128 -19.04 19.02 -22.88
CA HIS A 128 -19.75 18.71 -21.62
C HIS A 128 -20.62 17.44 -21.70
N GLU A 129 -20.65 16.75 -22.84
CA GLU A 129 -21.49 15.56 -23.03
C GLU A 129 -20.65 14.28 -22.92
N ALA A 130 -21.14 13.32 -22.15
CA ALA A 130 -20.58 11.98 -22.10
C ALA A 130 -20.92 11.24 -23.40
N VAL A 131 -19.90 10.98 -24.23
CA VAL A 131 -20.07 10.36 -25.56
C VAL A 131 -19.79 8.87 -25.59
N ALA A 132 -19.05 8.36 -24.62
CA ALA A 132 -18.80 6.95 -24.46
C ALA A 132 -18.45 6.62 -22.99
N GLN A 133 -18.69 5.37 -22.60
CA GLN A 133 -18.23 4.79 -21.36
C GLN A 133 -17.39 3.55 -21.68
N TRP A 134 -16.18 3.53 -21.14
CA TRP A 134 -15.25 2.43 -21.29
C TRP A 134 -15.04 1.72 -19.97
N ARG A 135 -14.90 0.40 -20.05
CA ARG A 135 -14.54 -0.44 -18.91
C ARG A 135 -13.16 -0.98 -19.13
N SER A 136 -12.23 -0.61 -18.26
CA SER A 136 -10.86 -1.08 -18.32
C SER A 136 -10.58 -2.06 -17.17
N THR A 137 -9.91 -3.14 -17.52
CA THR A 137 -9.44 -4.18 -16.60
C THR A 137 -7.92 -4.22 -16.66
N PHE A 138 -7.28 -4.18 -15.49
CA PHE A 138 -5.84 -4.26 -15.33
C PHE A 138 -5.49 -5.48 -14.48
N VAL A 139 -4.47 -6.21 -14.87
CA VAL A 139 -3.87 -7.30 -14.09
C VAL A 139 -2.38 -7.04 -14.02
N ASP A 140 -1.83 -6.92 -12.82
CA ASP A 140 -0.41 -6.69 -12.59
C ASP A 140 0.15 -7.79 -11.69
N ALA A 141 1.12 -8.53 -12.18
CA ALA A 141 1.92 -9.48 -11.39
C ALA A 141 3.31 -8.87 -11.22
N LYS A 142 3.69 -8.57 -9.98
CA LYS A 142 4.87 -7.78 -9.64
C LYS A 142 5.73 -8.48 -8.60
N VAL A 143 7.04 -8.28 -8.69
CA VAL A 143 7.99 -8.53 -7.61
C VAL A 143 8.75 -7.24 -7.34
N LEU A 144 8.73 -6.79 -6.10
CA LEU A 144 9.49 -5.65 -5.60
C LEU A 144 10.64 -6.15 -4.73
N LEU A 145 11.84 -5.69 -4.98
CA LEU A 145 13.00 -5.78 -4.10
C LEU A 145 13.19 -4.40 -3.47
N GLY A 146 12.93 -4.30 -2.17
CA GLY A 146 12.93 -3.03 -1.45
C GLY A 146 14.01 -2.96 -0.38
N TRP A 147 14.38 -1.73 -0.08
CA TRP A 147 15.22 -1.33 1.03
C TRP A 147 14.41 -0.48 1.99
N GLU A 148 14.29 -0.91 3.24
CA GLU A 148 13.60 -0.16 4.28
C GLU A 148 14.39 1.08 4.69
N LEU A 149 13.72 2.20 4.74
CA LEU A 149 14.25 3.49 5.19
C LEU A 149 13.90 3.71 6.67
N ALA A 150 14.35 2.76 7.50
CA ALA A 150 13.95 2.67 8.90
C ALA A 150 12.41 2.67 9.05
N ARG A 151 11.85 3.51 9.92
CA ARG A 151 10.40 3.63 10.15
C ARG A 151 9.67 4.55 9.16
N TRP A 152 10.37 5.11 8.20
CA TRP A 152 9.78 6.15 7.33
C TRP A 152 9.23 5.61 6.02
N GLY A 153 9.54 4.36 5.68
CA GLY A 153 9.07 3.75 4.45
C GLY A 153 10.13 2.92 3.75
N TYR A 154 10.09 2.88 2.43
CA TYR A 154 11.03 2.10 1.63
C TYR A 154 11.31 2.75 0.28
N ALA A 155 12.44 2.35 -0.32
CA ALA A 155 12.77 2.55 -1.73
C ALA A 155 13.04 1.18 -2.36
N GLY A 156 12.66 0.98 -3.61
CA GLY A 156 12.85 -0.33 -4.23
C GLY A 156 12.78 -0.33 -5.75
N LEU A 157 13.22 -1.46 -6.30
CA LEU A 157 13.14 -1.75 -7.74
C LEU A 157 12.12 -2.87 -7.93
N SER A 158 11.28 -2.72 -8.94
CA SER A 158 10.27 -3.70 -9.28
C SER A 158 10.41 -4.21 -10.69
N THR A 159 9.95 -5.43 -10.89
CA THR A 159 9.72 -6.00 -12.22
C THR A 159 8.39 -6.73 -12.21
N GLY A 160 7.75 -6.79 -13.35
CA GLY A 160 6.45 -7.41 -13.42
C GLY A 160 5.90 -7.52 -14.82
N TRP A 161 4.67 -7.99 -14.88
CA TRP A 161 3.88 -8.12 -16.08
C TRP A 161 2.54 -7.44 -15.91
N LEU A 162 2.31 -6.36 -16.68
CA LEU A 162 1.06 -5.62 -16.70
C LEU A 162 0.25 -6.00 -17.94
N SER A 163 -0.98 -6.42 -17.74
CA SER A 163 -1.97 -6.66 -18.80
C SER A 163 -3.14 -5.71 -18.62
N SER A 164 -3.57 -5.06 -19.68
CA SER A 164 -4.77 -4.22 -19.70
C SER A 164 -5.70 -4.61 -20.83
N HIS A 165 -6.99 -4.56 -20.56
CA HIS A 165 -8.06 -4.79 -21.51
C HIS A 165 -9.15 -3.75 -21.34
N THR A 166 -9.53 -3.09 -22.44
CA THR A 166 -10.56 -2.04 -22.44
C THR A 166 -11.68 -2.41 -23.40
N ASP A 167 -12.90 -2.45 -22.89
CA ASP A 167 -14.14 -2.67 -23.64
C ASP A 167 -14.98 -1.39 -23.68
N ILE A 168 -15.77 -1.25 -24.74
CA ILE A 168 -16.79 -0.22 -24.85
C ILE A 168 -18.04 -0.73 -24.11
N GLU A 169 -18.52 0.00 -23.14
CA GLU A 169 -19.75 -0.31 -22.43
C GLU A 169 -20.94 0.46 -23.02
N ILE A 170 -20.73 1.74 -23.29
CA ILE A 170 -21.74 2.62 -23.92
C ILE A 170 -21.06 3.49 -24.97
N GLY A 171 -21.78 3.79 -26.04
CA GLY A 171 -21.29 4.63 -27.13
C GLY A 171 -20.61 3.89 -28.26
N ARG A 172 -20.00 4.62 -29.20
CA ARG A 172 -19.33 4.07 -30.39
C ARG A 172 -17.88 4.51 -30.51
N ASP A 173 -17.42 5.37 -29.61
CA ASP A 173 -16.05 5.88 -29.66
C ASP A 173 -15.07 4.80 -29.21
N GLN A 174 -14.13 4.48 -30.09
CA GLN A 174 -13.19 3.37 -29.86
C GLN A 174 -12.09 3.81 -28.90
N PRO A 175 -11.74 3.00 -27.89
CA PRO A 175 -10.58 3.27 -27.08
C PRO A 175 -9.30 3.19 -27.94
N PRO A 176 -8.27 3.98 -27.63
CA PRO A 176 -7.01 3.98 -28.38
C PRO A 176 -6.28 2.63 -28.33
N TRP A 177 -6.65 1.77 -27.40
CA TRP A 177 -6.17 0.39 -27.29
C TRP A 177 -7.24 -0.53 -26.70
N ARG A 178 -7.38 -1.73 -27.23
CA ARG A 178 -8.29 -2.76 -26.69
C ARG A 178 -7.58 -3.72 -25.74
N ARG A 179 -6.36 -4.12 -26.07
CA ARG A 179 -5.55 -5.02 -25.23
C ARG A 179 -4.09 -4.64 -25.33
N LYS A 180 -3.45 -4.51 -24.17
CA LYS A 180 -2.00 -4.37 -24.05
C LYS A 180 -1.49 -5.29 -22.96
N SER A 181 -0.34 -5.92 -23.18
CA SER A 181 0.30 -6.77 -22.18
C SER A 181 1.80 -6.69 -22.37
N ALA A 182 2.53 -6.35 -21.32
CA ALA A 182 3.96 -6.15 -21.39
C ALA A 182 4.66 -6.40 -20.06
N PRO A 183 5.89 -6.93 -20.09
CA PRO A 183 6.79 -6.85 -18.94
C PRO A 183 7.23 -5.42 -18.72
N TYR A 184 7.58 -5.11 -17.47
CA TYR A 184 8.14 -3.82 -17.11
C TYR A 184 9.23 -3.96 -16.05
N ILE A 185 10.04 -2.92 -15.95
CA ILE A 185 10.90 -2.62 -14.82
C ILE A 185 10.42 -1.31 -14.20
N GLY A 186 10.55 -1.17 -12.89
CA GLY A 186 10.09 0.03 -12.19
C GLY A 186 10.96 0.36 -10.99
N ALA A 187 10.73 1.55 -10.46
CA ALA A 187 11.25 2.02 -9.19
C ALA A 187 10.11 2.61 -8.37
N GLU A 188 10.15 2.38 -7.07
CA GLU A 188 9.12 2.81 -6.14
C GLU A 188 9.78 3.43 -4.89
N LEU A 189 9.20 4.54 -4.42
CA LEU A 189 9.54 5.18 -3.17
C LEU A 189 8.25 5.37 -2.38
N MET A 190 8.23 4.92 -1.15
CA MET A 190 7.15 5.15 -0.20
C MET A 190 7.73 5.78 1.04
N LEU A 191 7.25 6.94 1.40
CA LEU A 191 7.53 7.61 2.66
C LEU A 191 6.23 7.78 3.43
N ASP A 192 6.19 7.39 4.69
CA ASP A 192 5.04 7.54 5.56
C ASP A 192 5.52 7.95 6.95
N THR A 193 5.25 9.18 7.31
CA THR A 193 5.59 9.77 8.60
C THR A 193 4.35 10.27 9.35
N LEU A 194 3.14 9.84 8.88
CA LEU A 194 1.89 10.23 9.51
C LEU A 194 1.81 9.71 10.95
N ASP A 195 1.34 10.54 11.86
CA ASP A 195 1.09 10.21 13.26
C ASP A 195 -0.10 9.23 13.44
N SER A 196 -1.03 9.21 12.48
CA SER A 196 -2.21 8.34 12.50
C SER A 196 -2.62 7.96 11.08
N VAL A 197 -3.05 6.70 10.90
CA VAL A 197 -3.57 6.20 9.62
C VAL A 197 -4.98 6.72 9.32
N SER A 198 -5.82 6.86 10.35
CA SER A 198 -7.25 7.19 10.17
C SER A 198 -7.54 8.68 10.30
N PHE A 199 -6.83 9.36 11.20
CA PHE A 199 -7.01 10.79 11.49
C PHE A 199 -5.65 11.45 11.64
N PRO A 200 -4.88 11.59 10.53
CA PRO A 200 -3.56 12.18 10.60
C PRO A 200 -3.65 13.67 10.93
N THR A 201 -2.81 14.11 11.86
CA THR A 201 -2.70 15.51 12.28
C THR A 201 -1.33 16.11 11.98
N GLU A 202 -0.31 15.24 11.84
CA GLU A 202 1.08 15.61 11.57
C GLU A 202 1.73 14.59 10.61
N GLY A 203 2.86 15.00 9.99
CA GLY A 203 3.64 14.18 9.10
C GLY A 203 3.23 14.30 7.64
N MET A 204 3.60 13.32 6.84
CA MET A 204 3.21 13.22 5.43
C MET A 204 3.28 11.76 4.96
N ARG A 205 2.49 11.45 3.93
CA ARG A 205 2.66 10.24 3.12
C ARG A 205 2.98 10.66 1.70
N LEU A 206 4.03 10.09 1.13
CA LEU A 206 4.44 10.31 -0.26
C LEU A 206 4.74 8.97 -0.91
N GLN A 207 4.06 8.68 -2.00
CA GLN A 207 4.34 7.53 -2.85
C GLN A 207 4.73 8.03 -4.24
N VAL A 208 5.89 7.61 -4.72
CA VAL A 208 6.36 7.90 -6.08
C VAL A 208 6.66 6.58 -6.75
N SER A 209 6.18 6.41 -7.96
CA SER A 209 6.44 5.22 -8.76
C SER A 209 6.77 5.59 -10.20
N GLY A 210 7.68 4.84 -10.80
CA GLY A 210 8.00 4.93 -12.21
C GLY A 210 8.11 3.53 -12.79
N LYS A 211 7.46 3.30 -13.94
CA LYS A 211 7.52 2.01 -14.67
C LYS A 211 7.89 2.28 -16.12
N ARG A 212 8.73 1.42 -16.66
CA ARG A 212 9.11 1.40 -18.09
C ARG A 212 8.85 0.01 -18.65
N SER A 213 8.06 -0.08 -19.69
CA SER A 213 7.88 -1.30 -20.49
C SER A 213 8.58 -1.17 -21.84
N ASN A 214 9.21 -2.25 -22.29
CA ASN A 214 9.99 -2.30 -23.52
C ASN A 214 9.24 -3.03 -24.64
N GLN A 215 9.68 -2.76 -25.90
CA GLN A 215 9.22 -3.39 -27.13
C GLN A 215 9.39 -4.92 -27.18
N ALA A 216 10.14 -5.52 -26.26
CA ALA A 216 10.60 -6.90 -26.33
C ALA A 216 9.49 -7.96 -26.38
N VAL A 217 8.23 -7.61 -26.13
CA VAL A 217 7.10 -8.56 -26.12
C VAL A 217 5.86 -7.95 -26.81
N GLY A 218 5.98 -7.69 -28.12
CA GLY A 218 4.83 -7.34 -28.95
C GLY A 218 4.29 -5.91 -28.84
N LEU A 219 5.02 -5.01 -28.17
CA LEU A 219 4.74 -3.58 -28.18
C LEU A 219 5.60 -2.89 -29.23
N THR A 220 5.01 -2.01 -30.01
CA THR A 220 5.72 -1.22 -31.03
C THR A 220 6.52 -0.05 -30.45
N GLU A 221 6.25 0.33 -29.19
CA GLU A 221 6.86 1.49 -28.52
C GLU A 221 7.13 1.23 -27.04
N SER A 222 8.14 1.90 -26.49
CA SER A 222 8.40 1.91 -25.05
C SER A 222 7.37 2.84 -24.37
N ASN A 223 6.73 2.34 -23.32
CA ASN A 223 5.82 3.15 -22.49
C ASN A 223 6.47 3.48 -21.15
N TYR A 224 6.26 4.69 -20.71
CA TYR A 224 6.63 5.17 -19.40
C TYR A 224 5.35 5.51 -18.63
N MET A 225 5.26 5.05 -17.38
CA MET A 225 4.19 5.42 -16.46
C MET A 225 4.83 6.00 -15.21
N PHE A 226 4.33 7.13 -14.76
CA PHE A 226 4.72 7.77 -13.52
C PHE A 226 3.48 7.96 -12.67
N GLY A 227 3.63 7.78 -11.37
CA GLY A 227 2.58 8.06 -10.40
C GLY A 227 3.18 8.74 -9.19
N ILE A 228 2.51 9.78 -8.72
CA ILE A 228 2.80 10.45 -7.46
C ILE A 228 1.50 10.54 -6.68
N ASN A 229 1.52 10.05 -5.45
CA ASN A 229 0.43 10.24 -4.49
C ASN A 229 1.02 10.90 -3.24
N ALA A 230 0.41 11.97 -2.79
CA ALA A 230 0.86 12.70 -1.62
C ALA A 230 -0.33 13.02 -0.71
N LEU A 231 -0.16 12.84 0.59
CA LEU A 231 -1.11 13.22 1.62
C LEU A 231 -0.37 14.00 2.71
N VAL A 232 -0.84 15.22 2.97
CA VAL A 232 -0.24 16.12 3.96
C VAL A 232 -1.34 16.70 4.84
N PRO A 233 -1.39 16.35 6.13
CA PRO A 233 -2.26 17.02 7.10
C PRO A 233 -1.67 18.36 7.52
N PHE A 234 -2.53 19.30 7.78
CA PHE A 234 -2.21 20.61 8.34
C PHE A 234 -3.15 20.95 9.48
N SER A 235 -2.61 21.15 10.68
CA SER A 235 -3.39 21.37 11.91
C SER A 235 -3.21 22.77 12.45
N VAL A 236 -4.34 23.42 12.79
CA VAL A 236 -4.38 24.71 13.48
C VAL A 236 -5.34 24.61 14.67
N GLY A 237 -4.79 24.59 15.88
CA GLY A 237 -5.56 24.38 17.10
C GLY A 237 -6.22 23.00 17.12
N ARG A 238 -7.56 22.95 17.10
CA ARG A 238 -8.34 21.70 17.07
C ARG A 238 -8.85 21.30 15.66
N TRP A 239 -8.46 22.06 14.64
CA TRP A 239 -8.87 21.82 13.27
C TRP A 239 -7.72 21.24 12.48
N THR A 240 -7.99 20.16 11.77
CA THR A 240 -7.05 19.55 10.83
C THR A 240 -7.65 19.52 9.43
N SER A 241 -6.90 20.01 8.45
CA SER A 241 -7.19 19.87 7.04
C SER A 241 -6.21 18.87 6.43
N VAL A 242 -6.72 17.94 5.63
CA VAL A 242 -5.91 16.95 4.93
C VAL A 242 -5.91 17.29 3.45
N PHE A 243 -4.72 17.48 2.88
CA PHE A 243 -4.52 17.69 1.46
C PHE A 243 -4.05 16.38 0.84
N GLU A 244 -4.77 15.92 -0.16
CA GLU A 244 -4.43 14.72 -0.93
C GLU A 244 -4.35 15.09 -2.41
N GLY A 245 -3.32 14.61 -3.09
CA GLY A 245 -3.09 14.80 -4.52
C GLY A 245 -2.57 13.52 -5.17
N GLU A 246 -3.10 13.21 -6.35
CA GLU A 246 -2.68 12.07 -7.17
C GLU A 246 -2.43 12.56 -8.62
N ILE A 247 -1.30 12.12 -9.22
CA ILE A 247 -0.91 12.39 -10.61
C ILE A 247 -0.47 11.09 -11.26
#